data_1354f44f24e421de7402d1f4831549d6
#
_entry.id   1354f44f24e421de7402d1f4831549d6
#
_cell.length_a   1.000
_cell.length_b   1.000
_cell.length_c   1.000
_cell.angle_alpha   90.00
_cell.angle_beta   90.00
_cell.angle_gamma   90.00
#
_symmetry.space_group_name_H-M   'P 1'
#
loop_
_entity.id
_entity.type
_entity.pdbx_description
1 polymer ?
#
loop_
_entity_poly.entity_id
_entity_poly.type
_entity_poly.pdbx_seq_one_letter_code
_entity_poly.pdbx_strand_id
1 'polypeptide(L)'
;MERISKENYYLDIAETVLERATCLRRVYGAIIVKNDEIISTGYNGAPRGRKNCVDMGFCTREAMQVPRGQRYELCRSVHAEANAIISASRRDMVGSTLYLVGKDAQSGELLGDATSCAMCRRQVINAGIATVIIRKTETEYQVVDVRDWVQQEDDVPAL
;
A
#
# COMPACT_ATOMS: atom_id res chain seq x y z
N MET A 1 -31.57 8.86 2.88
CA MET A 1 -30.21 8.44 3.32
C MET A 1 -29.23 8.66 2.18
N GLU A 2 -28.23 9.44 2.45
CA GLU A 2 -27.18 9.69 1.47
C GLU A 2 -26.27 8.44 1.38
N ARG A 3 -26.02 8.01 0.15
CA ARG A 3 -25.21 6.82 -0.09
C ARG A 3 -23.72 7.19 -0.14
N ILE A 4 -22.86 6.43 0.56
CA ILE A 4 -21.42 6.63 0.50
C ILE A 4 -20.91 6.49 -0.94
N SER A 5 -19.91 7.30 -1.34
CA SER A 5 -19.28 7.16 -2.66
C SER A 5 -18.58 5.80 -2.79
N LYS A 6 -18.45 5.30 -4.02
CA LYS A 6 -17.72 4.04 -4.28
C LYS A 6 -16.28 4.13 -3.81
N GLU A 7 -15.62 5.25 -4.03
CA GLU A 7 -14.24 5.47 -3.63
C GLU A 7 -14.09 5.35 -2.13
N ASN A 8 -14.92 6.03 -1.36
CA ASN A 8 -14.87 5.93 0.10
C ASN A 8 -15.31 4.56 0.61
N TYR A 9 -16.26 3.91 -0.05
CA TYR A 9 -16.65 2.54 0.28
C TYR A 9 -15.46 1.57 0.17
N TYR A 10 -14.75 1.59 -0.96
CA TYR A 10 -13.58 0.73 -1.14
C TYR A 10 -12.41 1.14 -0.23
N LEU A 11 -12.24 2.43 0.04
CA LEU A 11 -11.24 2.89 0.99
C LEU A 11 -11.55 2.44 2.43
N ASP A 12 -12.81 2.40 2.82
CA ASP A 12 -13.23 1.84 4.11
C ASP A 12 -12.86 0.35 4.22
N ILE A 13 -13.03 -0.40 3.14
CA ILE A 13 -12.64 -1.82 3.09
C ILE A 13 -11.11 -1.95 3.20
N ALA A 14 -10.35 -1.15 2.47
CA ALA A 14 -8.89 -1.14 2.57
C ALA A 14 -8.43 -0.78 3.98
N GLU A 15 -9.11 0.14 4.64
CA GLU A 15 -8.82 0.50 6.03
C GLU A 15 -9.08 -0.65 6.99
N THR A 16 -10.11 -1.44 6.77
CA THR A 16 -10.36 -2.68 7.54
C THR A 16 -9.25 -3.70 7.31
N VAL A 17 -8.78 -3.84 6.07
CA VAL A 17 -7.67 -4.77 5.75
C VAL A 17 -6.40 -4.45 6.53
N LEU A 18 -6.07 -3.17 6.72
CA LEU A 18 -4.87 -2.78 7.44
C LEU A 18 -4.85 -3.17 8.93
N GLU A 19 -6.00 -3.50 9.52
CA GLU A 19 -6.07 -3.91 10.92
C GLU A 19 -5.27 -5.17 11.22
N ARG A 20 -4.95 -5.97 10.21
CA ARG A 20 -4.12 -7.16 10.35
C ARG A 20 -2.62 -6.89 10.10
N ALA A 21 -2.24 -5.69 9.70
CA ALA A 21 -0.85 -5.34 9.44
C ALA A 21 0.01 -5.43 10.71
N THR A 22 1.29 -5.76 10.54
CA THR A 22 2.16 -6.16 11.64
C THR A 22 3.41 -5.28 11.80
N CYS A 23 3.47 -4.14 11.11
CA CYS A 23 4.55 -3.19 11.27
C CYS A 23 4.40 -2.39 12.56
N LEU A 24 5.51 -2.08 13.21
CA LEU A 24 5.54 -1.27 14.43
C LEU A 24 5.39 0.23 14.15
N ARG A 25 5.62 0.67 12.91
CA ARG A 25 5.68 2.09 12.55
C ARG A 25 4.46 2.54 11.77
N ARG A 26 4.19 1.90 10.65
CA ARG A 26 3.11 2.25 9.73
C ARG A 26 2.40 1.01 9.25
N VAL A 27 1.08 1.07 9.26
CA VAL A 27 0.24 -0.02 8.80
C VAL A 27 -0.51 0.43 7.55
N TYR A 28 -0.53 -0.45 6.54
CA TYR A 28 -1.16 -0.17 5.25
C TYR A 28 -2.11 -1.30 4.88
N GLY A 29 -3.20 -0.92 4.25
CA GLY A 29 -4.14 -1.84 3.62
C GLY A 29 -4.34 -1.45 2.17
N ALA A 30 -4.36 -2.45 1.30
CA ALA A 30 -4.58 -2.28 -0.12
C ALA A 30 -5.61 -3.29 -0.62
N ILE A 31 -6.50 -2.84 -1.50
CA ILE A 31 -7.39 -3.72 -2.24
C ILE A 31 -7.30 -3.39 -3.72
N ILE A 32 -7.45 -4.40 -4.56
CA ILE A 32 -7.51 -4.25 -6.02
C ILE A 32 -8.93 -4.55 -6.47
N VAL A 33 -9.51 -3.63 -7.22
CA VAL A 33 -10.89 -3.69 -7.70
C VAL A 33 -10.93 -3.58 -9.21
N LYS A 34 -11.69 -4.44 -9.85
CA LYS A 34 -11.94 -4.37 -11.29
C LYS A 34 -13.39 -4.74 -11.58
N ASN A 35 -14.04 -3.95 -12.44
CA ASN A 35 -15.45 -4.16 -12.77
C ASN A 35 -16.35 -4.24 -11.53
N ASP A 36 -16.08 -3.38 -10.57
CA ASP A 36 -16.82 -3.32 -9.30
C ASP A 36 -16.72 -4.60 -8.45
N GLU A 37 -15.65 -5.39 -8.63
CA GLU A 37 -15.34 -6.59 -7.86
C GLU A 37 -13.99 -6.45 -7.18
N ILE A 38 -13.90 -6.81 -5.90
CA ILE A 38 -12.64 -6.92 -5.19
C ILE A 38 -11.93 -8.19 -5.68
N ILE A 39 -10.77 -8.03 -6.31
CA ILE A 39 -9.97 -9.14 -6.83
C ILE A 39 -9.05 -9.69 -5.75
N SER A 40 -8.43 -8.81 -4.98
CA SER A 40 -7.46 -9.18 -3.95
C SER A 40 -7.35 -8.11 -2.90
N THR A 41 -6.76 -8.51 -1.76
CA THR A 41 -6.44 -7.63 -0.64
C THR A 41 -5.00 -7.88 -0.22
N GLY A 42 -4.41 -6.89 0.45
CA GLY A 42 -3.08 -7.02 1.02
C GLY A 42 -2.88 -6.04 2.17
N TYR A 43 -2.19 -6.49 3.20
CA TYR A 43 -1.69 -5.63 4.27
C TYR A 43 -0.19 -5.88 4.43
N ASN A 44 0.52 -4.93 5.04
CA ASN A 44 1.96 -5.10 5.20
C ASN A 44 2.29 -5.99 6.41
N GLY A 45 3.20 -6.91 6.19
CA GLY A 45 3.63 -7.87 7.20
C GLY A 45 4.80 -8.71 6.72
N ALA A 46 5.46 -9.41 7.63
CA ALA A 46 6.54 -10.32 7.29
C ALA A 46 6.04 -11.42 6.35
N PRO A 47 6.95 -12.04 5.58
CA PRO A 47 6.57 -13.20 4.78
C PRO A 47 5.86 -14.25 5.64
N ARG A 48 4.85 -14.90 5.06
CA ARG A 48 4.07 -15.92 5.78
C ARG A 48 4.97 -16.98 6.40
N GLY A 49 4.77 -17.23 7.69
CA GLY A 49 5.58 -18.19 8.45
C GLY A 49 6.82 -17.61 9.12
N ARG A 50 7.20 -16.37 8.80
CA ARG A 50 8.28 -15.66 9.49
C ARG A 50 7.73 -14.77 10.59
N LYS A 51 8.59 -14.47 11.59
CA LYS A 51 8.23 -13.54 12.66
C LYS A 51 7.95 -12.15 12.13
N ASN A 52 6.88 -11.55 12.60
CA ASN A 52 6.51 -10.18 12.30
C ASN A 52 7.34 -9.19 13.13
N CYS A 53 7.39 -7.94 12.70
CA CYS A 53 8.07 -6.89 13.45
C CYS A 53 7.47 -6.70 14.85
N VAL A 54 6.14 -6.84 15.00
CA VAL A 54 5.48 -6.78 16.33
C VAL A 54 5.96 -7.89 17.25
N ASP A 55 6.29 -9.07 16.71
CA ASP A 55 6.81 -10.19 17.49
C ASP A 55 8.28 -9.97 17.86
N MET A 56 9.03 -9.32 17.00
CA MET A 56 10.45 -8.98 17.23
C MET A 56 10.61 -7.87 18.26
N GLY A 57 9.65 -6.95 18.32
CA GLY A 57 9.69 -5.81 19.22
C GLY A 57 10.56 -4.64 18.75
N PHE A 58 11.13 -4.72 17.54
CA PHE A 58 11.95 -3.63 16.97
C PHE A 58 11.87 -3.66 15.45
N CYS A 59 12.16 -2.50 14.84
CA CYS A 59 12.28 -2.34 13.39
C CYS A 59 13.74 -2.43 12.99
N THR A 60 14.07 -3.37 12.09
CA THR A 60 15.45 -3.55 11.60
C THR A 60 16.02 -2.28 11.00
N ARG A 61 15.24 -1.55 10.20
CA ARG A 61 15.69 -0.30 9.57
C ARG A 61 15.98 0.78 10.61
N GLU A 62 15.12 0.93 11.63
CA GLU A 62 15.39 1.85 12.75
C GLU A 62 16.62 1.44 13.53
N ALA A 63 16.76 0.16 13.85
CA ALA A 63 17.91 -0.36 14.56
C ALA A 63 19.23 -0.11 13.81
N MET A 64 19.20 -0.12 12.48
CA MET A 64 20.33 0.17 11.63
C MET A 64 20.47 1.65 11.29
N GLN A 65 19.65 2.52 11.87
CA GLN A 65 19.64 3.97 11.64
C GLN A 65 19.46 4.35 10.16
N VAL A 66 18.66 3.59 9.42
CA VAL A 66 18.35 3.88 8.02
C VAL A 66 17.38 5.06 7.95
N PRO A 67 17.67 6.10 7.14
CA PRO A 67 16.75 7.22 6.97
C PRO A 67 15.39 6.78 6.43
N ARG A 68 14.35 7.51 6.82
CA ARG A 68 12.97 7.26 6.37
C ARG A 68 12.91 7.23 4.85
N GLY A 69 12.19 6.25 4.29
CA GLY A 69 11.96 6.12 2.86
C GLY A 69 13.10 5.50 2.08
N GLN A 70 14.14 5.02 2.77
CA GLN A 70 15.32 4.42 2.14
C GLN A 70 15.50 2.96 2.55
N ARG A 71 16.25 2.21 1.73
CA ARG A 71 16.72 0.86 2.03
C ARG A 71 15.60 -0.11 2.41
N TYR A 72 14.51 -0.12 1.63
CA TYR A 72 13.38 -1.02 1.89
C TYR A 72 13.73 -2.50 1.76
N GLU A 73 14.84 -2.84 1.07
CA GLU A 73 15.35 -4.21 1.02
C GLU A 73 15.75 -4.74 2.41
N LEU A 74 15.99 -3.85 3.36
CA LEU A 74 16.27 -4.21 4.75
C LEU A 74 15.00 -4.32 5.60
N CYS A 75 13.85 -3.93 5.07
CA CYS A 75 12.57 -4.06 5.75
C CYS A 75 12.13 -5.53 5.75
N ARG A 76 11.72 -6.02 6.91
CA ARG A 76 11.20 -7.38 7.04
C ARG A 76 9.84 -7.57 6.37
N SER A 77 9.07 -6.50 6.27
CA SER A 77 7.69 -6.57 5.77
C SER A 77 7.62 -6.63 4.25
N VAL A 78 6.69 -7.44 3.75
CA VAL A 78 6.18 -7.31 2.39
C VAL A 78 5.12 -6.22 2.42
N HIS A 79 5.17 -5.27 1.51
CA HIS A 79 4.27 -4.12 1.50
C HIS A 79 2.84 -4.52 1.12
N ALA A 80 1.87 -3.72 1.52
CA ALA A 80 0.45 -4.00 1.28
C ALA A 80 0.14 -4.15 -0.21
N GLU A 81 0.66 -3.25 -1.04
CA GLU A 81 0.46 -3.29 -2.49
C GLU A 81 1.04 -4.58 -3.08
N ALA A 82 2.25 -4.95 -2.67
CA ALA A 82 2.91 -6.16 -3.14
C ALA A 82 2.09 -7.41 -2.76
N ASN A 83 1.58 -7.48 -1.54
CA ASN A 83 0.74 -8.60 -1.10
C ASN A 83 -0.57 -8.69 -1.89
N ALA A 84 -1.21 -7.57 -2.19
CA ALA A 84 -2.40 -7.55 -3.03
C ALA A 84 -2.10 -8.05 -4.45
N ILE A 85 -0.97 -7.62 -5.02
CA ILE A 85 -0.52 -8.02 -6.37
C ILE A 85 -0.19 -9.52 -6.41
N ILE A 86 0.51 -10.02 -5.41
CA ILE A 86 0.87 -11.45 -5.32
C ILE A 86 -0.37 -12.34 -5.30
N SER A 87 -1.47 -11.87 -4.71
CA SER A 87 -2.70 -12.65 -4.53
C SER A 87 -3.65 -12.60 -5.74
N ALA A 88 -3.27 -11.94 -6.83
CA ALA A 88 -4.09 -11.81 -8.03
C ALA A 88 -3.33 -12.20 -9.28
N SER A 89 -4.04 -12.54 -10.36
CA SER A 89 -3.41 -12.73 -11.66
C SER A 89 -3.24 -11.39 -12.38
N ARG A 90 -2.18 -11.26 -13.18
CA ARG A 90 -1.96 -10.06 -13.97
C ARG A 90 -3.13 -9.79 -14.94
N ARG A 91 -3.70 -10.83 -15.52
CA ARG A 91 -4.85 -10.71 -16.44
C ARG A 91 -6.04 -10.00 -15.78
N ASP A 92 -6.31 -10.31 -14.51
CA ASP A 92 -7.39 -9.68 -13.77
C ASP A 92 -7.05 -8.26 -13.33
N MET A 93 -5.76 -7.97 -13.12
CA MET A 93 -5.30 -6.67 -12.66
C MET A 93 -5.21 -5.60 -13.76
N VAL A 94 -5.04 -6.00 -15.02
CA VAL A 94 -4.92 -5.03 -16.12
C VAL A 94 -6.18 -4.16 -16.20
N GLY A 95 -5.99 -2.84 -16.08
CA GLY A 95 -7.08 -1.86 -16.07
C GLY A 95 -7.80 -1.69 -14.74
N SER A 96 -7.31 -2.33 -13.67
CA SER A 96 -7.91 -2.26 -12.33
C SER A 96 -7.57 -0.97 -11.59
N THR A 97 -8.19 -0.81 -10.42
CA THR A 97 -7.92 0.26 -9.46
C THR A 97 -7.42 -0.35 -8.16
N LEU A 98 -6.33 0.21 -7.63
CA LEU A 98 -5.82 -0.13 -6.30
C LEU A 98 -6.21 0.98 -5.32
N TYR A 99 -6.81 0.59 -4.20
CA TYR A 99 -7.17 1.50 -3.11
C TYR A 99 -6.20 1.29 -1.97
N LEU A 100 -5.62 2.38 -1.46
CA LEU A 100 -4.56 2.35 -0.45
C LEU A 100 -4.92 3.23 0.73
N VAL A 101 -4.77 2.69 1.94
CA VAL A 101 -4.92 3.42 3.20
C VAL A 101 -3.71 3.15 4.07
N GLY A 102 -3.17 4.19 4.68
CA GLY A 102 -2.07 4.07 5.63
C GLY A 102 -2.41 4.76 6.95
N LYS A 103 -1.96 4.17 8.05
CA LYS A 103 -2.09 4.74 9.39
C LYS A 103 -0.77 4.64 10.14
N ASP A 104 -0.57 5.56 11.08
CA ASP A 104 0.47 5.41 12.09
C ASP A 104 0.10 4.24 13.01
N ALA A 105 1.05 3.31 13.23
CA ALA A 105 0.78 2.10 13.99
C ALA A 105 0.54 2.38 15.48
N GLN A 106 1.11 3.45 16.03
CA GLN A 106 0.98 3.77 17.46
C GLN A 106 -0.23 4.64 17.73
N SER A 107 -0.44 5.71 16.97
CA SER A 107 -1.54 6.65 17.17
C SER A 107 -2.85 6.19 16.54
N GLY A 108 -2.79 5.36 15.51
CA GLY A 108 -3.96 4.97 14.71
C GLY A 108 -4.47 6.07 13.78
N GLU A 109 -3.73 7.19 13.67
CA GLU A 109 -4.13 8.30 12.81
C GLU A 109 -3.81 8.02 11.35
N LEU A 110 -4.68 8.50 10.46
CA LEU A 110 -4.48 8.42 9.02
C LEU A 110 -3.21 9.18 8.61
N LEU A 111 -2.44 8.57 7.70
CA LEU A 111 -1.27 9.20 7.10
C LEU A 111 -1.73 10.04 5.90
N GLY A 112 -1.77 11.36 6.06
CA GLY A 112 -2.14 12.26 4.97
C GLY A 112 -1.14 12.28 3.81
N ASP A 113 0.09 11.84 4.05
CA ASP A 113 1.16 11.71 3.05
C ASP A 113 1.33 10.28 2.53
N ALA A 114 0.39 9.37 2.82
CA ALA A 114 0.47 7.99 2.34
C ALA A 114 0.57 7.95 0.80
N THR A 115 1.48 7.14 0.31
CA THR A 115 1.65 6.85 -1.11
C THR A 115 2.46 5.57 -1.27
N SER A 116 2.49 5.03 -2.48
CA SER A 116 3.34 3.88 -2.77
C SER A 116 4.81 4.31 -2.88
N CYS A 117 5.71 3.52 -2.27
CA CYS A 117 7.15 3.74 -2.44
C CYS A 117 7.59 3.43 -3.88
N ALA A 118 8.80 3.86 -4.25
CA ALA A 118 9.32 3.65 -5.59
C ALA A 118 9.32 2.17 -6.00
N MET A 119 9.64 1.27 -5.08
CA MET A 119 9.61 -0.18 -5.32
C MET A 119 8.20 -0.67 -5.64
N CYS A 120 7.21 -0.26 -4.86
CA CYS A 120 5.82 -0.65 -5.09
C CYS A 120 5.24 -0.04 -6.36
N ARG A 121 5.63 1.19 -6.72
CA ARG A 121 5.20 1.83 -7.97
C ARG A 121 5.60 1.00 -9.19
N ARG A 122 6.81 0.46 -9.21
CA ARG A 122 7.27 -0.43 -10.28
C ARG A 122 6.38 -1.67 -10.40
N GLN A 123 6.01 -2.25 -9.27
CA GLN A 123 5.14 -3.43 -9.25
C GLN A 123 3.72 -3.10 -9.72
N VAL A 124 3.18 -1.97 -9.29
CA VAL A 124 1.86 -1.49 -9.72
C VAL A 124 1.81 -1.26 -11.22
N ILE A 125 2.85 -0.65 -11.79
CA ILE A 125 2.97 -0.44 -13.24
C ILE A 125 2.94 -1.78 -13.97
N ASN A 126 3.79 -2.72 -13.57
CA ASN A 126 3.91 -4.02 -14.25
C ASN A 126 2.68 -4.91 -14.05
N ALA A 127 1.96 -4.74 -12.96
CA ALA A 127 0.69 -5.43 -12.74
C ALA A 127 -0.42 -4.97 -13.70
N GLY A 128 -0.24 -3.82 -14.34
CA GLY A 128 -1.24 -3.25 -15.25
C GLY A 128 -2.36 -2.49 -14.55
N ILE A 129 -2.19 -2.17 -13.26
CA ILE A 129 -3.14 -1.36 -12.52
C ILE A 129 -3.18 0.04 -13.15
N ALA A 130 -4.37 0.52 -13.48
CA ALA A 130 -4.54 1.79 -14.19
C ALA A 130 -4.61 3.00 -13.26
N THR A 131 -5.17 2.83 -12.06
CA THR A 131 -5.46 3.93 -11.14
C THR A 131 -5.12 3.50 -9.72
N VAL A 132 -4.57 4.43 -8.94
CA VAL A 132 -4.39 4.25 -7.49
C VAL A 132 -5.15 5.35 -6.78
N ILE A 133 -6.00 4.97 -5.84
CA ILE A 133 -6.77 5.91 -5.01
C ILE A 133 -6.29 5.79 -3.57
N ILE A 134 -5.82 6.90 -3.02
CA ILE A 134 -5.17 6.94 -1.71
C ILE A 134 -5.97 7.80 -0.76
N ARG A 135 -6.37 7.25 0.38
CA ARG A 135 -7.08 8.02 1.41
C ARG A 135 -6.16 9.06 2.05
N LYS A 136 -6.62 10.30 2.12
CA LYS A 136 -5.91 11.41 2.77
C LYS A 136 -6.54 11.78 4.12
N THR A 137 -7.86 11.82 4.17
CA THR A 137 -8.66 12.02 5.37
C THR A 137 -9.80 10.99 5.37
N GLU A 138 -10.68 11.04 6.34
CA GLU A 138 -11.83 10.13 6.39
C GLU A 138 -12.72 10.21 5.16
N THR A 139 -12.76 11.37 4.49
CA THR A 139 -13.64 11.61 3.33
C THR A 139 -12.90 12.03 2.07
N GLU A 140 -11.66 12.50 2.20
CA GLU A 140 -10.87 12.99 1.07
C GLU A 140 -9.85 11.96 0.61
N TYR A 141 -9.65 11.88 -0.69
CA TYR A 141 -8.69 10.97 -1.31
C TYR A 141 -8.02 11.60 -2.51
N GLN A 142 -6.85 11.07 -2.87
CA GLN A 142 -6.12 11.42 -4.08
C GLN A 142 -6.30 10.33 -5.12
N VAL A 143 -6.59 10.74 -6.36
CA VAL A 143 -6.65 9.83 -7.52
C VAL A 143 -5.35 9.98 -8.31
N VAL A 144 -4.62 8.89 -8.46
CA VAL A 144 -3.37 8.84 -9.22
C VAL A 144 -3.60 8.05 -10.50
N ASP A 145 -3.32 8.64 -11.65
CA ASP A 145 -3.24 7.93 -12.91
C ASP A 145 -1.85 7.26 -13.00
N VAL A 146 -1.82 5.94 -13.09
CA VAL A 146 -0.54 5.19 -13.10
C VAL A 146 0.33 5.57 -14.30
N ARG A 147 -0.25 6.06 -15.40
CA ARG A 147 0.52 6.58 -16.54
C ARG A 147 1.45 7.71 -16.14
N ASP A 148 1.08 8.51 -15.13
CA ASP A 148 1.96 9.56 -14.60
C ASP A 148 3.22 8.96 -13.99
N TRP A 149 3.09 7.83 -13.29
CA TRP A 149 4.25 7.11 -12.76
C TRP A 149 5.13 6.50 -13.86
N VAL A 150 4.53 6.06 -14.96
CA VAL A 150 5.28 5.53 -16.12
C VAL A 150 6.12 6.61 -16.77
N GLN A 151 5.60 7.84 -16.83
CA GLN A 151 6.28 8.97 -17.47
C GLN A 151 7.31 9.65 -16.57
N GLN A 152 7.18 9.50 -15.25
CA GLN A 152 8.17 10.02 -14.30
C GLN A 152 9.44 9.18 -14.38
N GLU A 153 10.58 9.85 -14.62
CA GLU A 153 11.85 9.19 -14.43
C GLU A 153 12.07 8.97 -12.94
N ASP A 154 12.52 7.79 -12.58
CA ASP A 154 12.92 7.52 -11.20
C ASP A 154 14.04 8.48 -10.84
N ASP A 155 13.83 9.28 -9.81
CA ASP A 155 14.89 10.08 -9.18
C ASP A 155 15.87 9.15 -8.47
N VAL A 156 16.52 8.29 -9.22
CA VAL A 156 17.65 7.53 -8.70
C VAL A 156 18.83 8.49 -8.72
N PRO A 157 19.38 8.83 -7.55
CA PRO A 157 20.58 9.66 -7.54
C PRO A 157 21.63 9.02 -8.42
N ALA A 158 22.20 9.78 -9.34
CA ALA A 158 23.33 9.30 -10.10
C ALA A 158 24.43 8.88 -9.12
N LEU A 159 24.75 7.63 -9.13
CA LEU A 159 25.85 7.09 -8.32
C LEU A 159 27.16 7.58 -8.85
#